data_dfe45ee67040d9b0774abc4e1795ee13
#
_entry.id   dfe45ee67040d9b0774abc4e1795ee13
#
_cell.length_a   1.000
_cell.length_b   1.000
_cell.length_c   1.000
_cell.angle_alpha   90.00
_cell.angle_beta   90.00
_cell.angle_gamma   90.00
#
_symmetry.space_group_name_H-M   'P 1'
#
loop_
_entity.id
_entity.type
_entity.pdbx_description
1 polymer ?
#
loop_
_entity_poly.entity_id
_entity_poly.type
_entity_poly.pdbx_seq_one_letter_code
_entity_poly.pdbx_strand_id
1 'polypeptide(L)'
;GRKVTLNESIFGIEPNDHVIYLDVKQYLANQRQGTHKSKERSEVSGSTRKLGRQKGGGGARRGDINSPVLVGGGRVFGPKPRDYWFKLNKKVKALARRSALSYKAQANAIVVVEDFSFEAPKTKDFVSMVNNLKIADKKVLVVLPEANKNVYLSARNIKRANVAIASALNTYSVLNADTLVVTENSLKAIDNILS
;
A
#
# COMPACT_ATOMS: atom_id res chain seq x y z
N GLY A 1 -4.11 -32.03 12.65
CA GLY A 1 -4.15 -30.64 13.16
C GLY A 1 -5.51 -30.33 13.76
N ARG A 2 -5.55 -29.45 14.72
CA ARG A 2 -6.79 -28.94 15.33
C ARG A 2 -7.55 -28.11 14.29
N LYS A 3 -8.87 -28.26 14.20
CA LYS A 3 -9.73 -27.42 13.36
C LYS A 3 -10.22 -26.22 14.18
N VAL A 4 -10.16 -25.04 13.61
CA VAL A 4 -10.67 -23.79 14.19
C VAL A 4 -11.81 -23.31 13.30
N THR A 5 -12.95 -22.95 13.91
CA THR A 5 -14.11 -22.42 13.19
C THR A 5 -13.90 -20.92 13.01
N LEU A 6 -13.99 -20.44 11.76
CA LEU A 6 -13.95 -19.01 11.44
C LEU A 6 -15.34 -18.39 11.59
N ASN A 7 -15.41 -17.12 12.00
CA ASN A 7 -16.65 -16.39 12.15
C ASN A 7 -17.27 -16.08 10.78
N GLU A 8 -18.47 -16.61 10.49
CA GLU A 8 -19.15 -16.43 9.21
C GLU A 8 -19.47 -14.96 8.90
N SER A 9 -19.74 -14.14 9.92
CA SER A 9 -20.04 -12.71 9.72
C SER A 9 -18.85 -11.91 9.17
N ILE A 10 -17.63 -12.46 9.23
CA ILE A 10 -16.39 -11.81 8.78
C ILE A 10 -15.78 -12.54 7.58
N PHE A 11 -15.71 -13.88 7.64
CA PHE A 11 -15.04 -14.69 6.64
C PHE A 11 -16.00 -15.36 5.63
N GLY A 12 -17.31 -15.33 5.89
CA GLY A 12 -18.33 -15.95 5.06
C GLY A 12 -19.22 -14.98 4.28
N ILE A 13 -18.92 -13.68 4.31
CA ILE A 13 -19.71 -12.68 3.58
C ILE A 13 -19.49 -12.80 2.06
N GLU A 14 -20.48 -12.36 1.28
CA GLU A 14 -20.31 -12.16 -0.16
C GLU A 14 -19.35 -10.99 -0.40
N PRO A 15 -18.20 -11.21 -1.10
CA PRO A 15 -17.22 -10.17 -1.31
C PRO A 15 -17.72 -9.05 -2.22
N ASN A 16 -17.40 -7.79 -1.89
CA ASN A 16 -17.73 -6.62 -2.69
C ASN A 16 -16.46 -6.01 -3.31
N ASP A 17 -16.24 -6.28 -4.60
CA ASP A 17 -15.05 -5.85 -5.35
C ASP A 17 -14.90 -4.33 -5.43
N HIS A 18 -16.02 -3.61 -5.58
CA HIS A 18 -15.97 -2.16 -5.68
C HIS A 18 -15.46 -1.51 -4.38
N VAL A 19 -15.89 -2.02 -3.24
CA VAL A 19 -15.46 -1.52 -1.94
C VAL A 19 -13.97 -1.85 -1.69
N ILE A 20 -13.53 -3.03 -2.09
CA ILE A 20 -12.13 -3.44 -2.07
C ILE A 20 -11.29 -2.47 -2.92
N TYR A 21 -11.73 -2.21 -4.16
CA TYR A 21 -11.04 -1.26 -5.07
C TYR A 21 -10.90 0.12 -4.45
N LEU A 22 -11.97 0.65 -3.85
CA LEU A 22 -11.93 1.99 -3.23
C LEU A 22 -10.93 2.05 -2.07
N ASP A 23 -10.89 1.05 -1.20
CA ASP A 23 -9.99 1.03 -0.04
C ASP A 23 -8.52 0.87 -0.46
N VAL A 24 -8.23 -0.01 -1.42
CA VAL A 24 -6.89 -0.14 -2.01
C VAL A 24 -6.46 1.14 -2.70
N LYS A 25 -7.34 1.77 -3.48
CA LYS A 25 -7.07 3.07 -4.14
C LYS A 25 -6.75 4.15 -3.12
N GLN A 26 -7.53 4.24 -2.03
CA GLN A 26 -7.25 5.17 -0.94
C GLN A 26 -5.89 4.90 -0.30
N TYR A 27 -5.61 3.65 0.04
CA TYR A 27 -4.34 3.27 0.68
C TYR A 27 -3.14 3.69 -0.16
N LEU A 28 -3.15 3.38 -1.45
CA LEU A 28 -2.08 3.74 -2.37
C LEU A 28 -1.98 5.26 -2.61
N ALA A 29 -3.11 5.95 -2.73
CA ALA A 29 -3.15 7.40 -2.91
C ALA A 29 -2.59 8.15 -1.70
N ASN A 30 -2.89 7.68 -0.48
CA ASN A 30 -2.43 8.29 0.76
C ASN A 30 -0.91 8.12 1.01
N GLN A 31 -0.25 7.22 0.29
CA GLN A 31 1.22 7.07 0.34
C GLN A 31 1.94 8.10 -0.54
N ARG A 32 1.22 8.84 -1.41
CA ARG A 32 1.81 9.78 -2.34
C ARG A 32 1.96 11.15 -1.69
N GLN A 33 3.17 11.73 -1.71
CA GLN A 33 3.42 13.09 -1.23
C GLN A 33 3.00 14.18 -2.22
N GLY A 34 3.00 13.88 -3.53
CA GLY A 34 2.58 14.80 -4.57
C GLY A 34 3.47 16.05 -4.74
N THR A 35 4.74 15.99 -4.36
CA THR A 35 5.68 17.13 -4.37
C THR A 35 6.30 17.43 -5.74
N HIS A 36 5.93 16.68 -6.78
CA HIS A 36 6.45 16.88 -8.13
C HIS A 36 5.99 18.21 -8.72
N LYS A 37 6.93 18.93 -9.32
CA LYS A 37 6.70 20.23 -9.93
C LYS A 37 7.59 20.42 -11.14
N SER A 38 7.06 20.97 -12.23
CA SER A 38 7.85 21.51 -13.33
C SER A 38 7.88 23.03 -13.24
N LYS A 39 9.00 23.62 -13.68
CA LYS A 39 9.16 25.09 -13.67
C LYS A 39 8.35 25.72 -14.80
N GLU A 40 7.57 26.72 -14.47
CA GLU A 40 6.89 27.60 -15.41
C GLU A 40 7.86 28.66 -15.96
N ARG A 41 7.46 29.39 -17.01
CA ARG A 41 8.32 30.41 -17.64
C ARG A 41 8.82 31.49 -16.67
N SER A 42 8.04 31.83 -15.66
CA SER A 42 8.42 32.79 -14.62
C SER A 42 9.41 32.26 -13.59
N GLU A 43 9.59 30.94 -13.52
CA GLU A 43 10.44 30.25 -12.54
C GLU A 43 11.78 29.78 -13.15
N VAL A 44 11.84 29.72 -14.49
CA VAL A 44 13.07 29.37 -15.20
C VAL A 44 14.02 30.56 -15.19
N SER A 45 15.28 30.32 -14.84
CA SER A 45 16.33 31.33 -14.93
C SER A 45 16.60 31.71 -16.37
N GLY A 46 16.62 32.99 -16.67
CA GLY A 46 16.88 33.52 -18.00
C GLY A 46 16.42 34.97 -18.14
N SER A 47 16.87 35.62 -19.19
CA SER A 47 16.50 37.01 -19.49
C SER A 47 15.05 37.09 -20.01
N THR A 48 14.30 38.06 -19.51
CA THR A 48 12.98 38.43 -20.01
C THR A 48 13.03 39.37 -21.22
N ARG A 49 14.24 39.76 -21.66
CA ARG A 49 14.45 40.60 -22.83
C ARG A 49 13.95 39.90 -24.09
N LYS A 50 13.30 40.66 -24.96
CA LYS A 50 12.89 40.20 -26.30
C LYS A 50 14.11 39.79 -27.13
N LEU A 51 14.09 38.56 -27.67
CA LEU A 51 15.23 37.96 -28.40
C LEU A 51 15.53 38.61 -29.76
N GLY A 52 14.55 39.25 -30.38
CA GLY A 52 14.72 39.80 -31.71
C GLY A 52 13.81 41.00 -31.97
N ARG A 53 14.07 41.73 -33.07
CA ARG A 53 13.24 42.84 -33.50
C ARG A 53 11.88 42.32 -33.94
N GLN A 54 10.81 43.16 -33.77
CA GLN A 54 9.43 42.79 -34.11
C GLN A 54 9.20 42.57 -35.60
N LYS A 55 9.89 43.31 -36.45
CA LYS A 55 9.80 43.30 -37.92
C LYS A 55 11.18 43.43 -38.56
N GLY A 56 11.32 43.05 -39.83
CA GLY A 56 12.52 43.24 -40.64
C GLY A 56 13.58 42.12 -40.47
N GLY A 57 13.31 41.05 -39.76
CA GLY A 57 14.25 39.94 -39.53
C GLY A 57 13.99 38.67 -40.35
N GLY A 58 12.92 38.64 -41.14
CA GLY A 58 12.55 37.45 -41.97
C GLY A 58 12.16 36.17 -41.22
N GLY A 59 12.34 36.13 -39.89
CA GLY A 59 12.08 34.97 -39.03
C GLY A 59 10.83 35.10 -38.16
N ALA A 60 10.54 34.08 -37.40
CA ALA A 60 9.44 34.07 -36.43
C ALA A 60 9.61 35.14 -35.35
N ARG A 61 8.53 35.78 -34.94
CA ARG A 61 8.52 36.74 -33.81
C ARG A 61 8.72 35.95 -32.52
N ARG A 62 9.76 36.32 -31.76
CA ARG A 62 10.10 35.67 -30.51
C ARG A 62 10.00 36.63 -29.36
N GLY A 63 9.51 36.16 -28.22
CA GLY A 63 9.55 36.90 -26.94
C GLY A 63 10.86 36.69 -26.21
N ASP A 64 10.78 36.32 -24.95
CA ASP A 64 11.93 36.01 -24.09
C ASP A 64 12.45 34.58 -24.29
N ILE A 65 13.65 34.32 -23.77
CA ILE A 65 14.30 33.01 -23.84
C ILE A 65 13.56 31.93 -23.03
N ASN A 66 12.79 32.35 -22.00
CA ASN A 66 12.06 31.46 -21.10
C ASN A 66 10.74 30.96 -21.69
N SER A 67 10.39 31.40 -22.90
CA SER A 67 9.16 30.99 -23.58
C SER A 67 9.10 29.47 -23.74
N PRO A 68 7.94 28.82 -23.48
CA PRO A 68 7.78 27.36 -23.61
C PRO A 68 7.93 26.83 -25.05
N VAL A 69 7.88 27.71 -26.05
CA VAL A 69 8.11 27.37 -27.46
C VAL A 69 9.59 27.14 -27.76
N LEU A 70 10.49 27.63 -26.93
CA LEU A 70 11.93 27.49 -27.11
C LEU A 70 12.48 26.30 -26.31
N VAL A 71 13.52 25.68 -26.87
CA VAL A 71 14.26 24.64 -26.15
C VAL A 71 14.90 25.24 -24.90
N GLY A 72 14.65 24.59 -23.74
CA GLY A 72 15.09 25.11 -22.45
C GLY A 72 14.13 26.12 -21.79
N GLY A 73 13.03 26.49 -22.45
CA GLY A 73 11.97 27.31 -21.88
C GLY A 73 11.15 26.61 -20.80
N GLY A 74 10.26 27.37 -20.14
CA GLY A 74 9.37 26.86 -19.10
C GLY A 74 8.36 25.85 -19.61
N ARG A 75 7.88 24.98 -18.73
CA ARG A 75 6.84 23.99 -19.06
C ARG A 75 5.44 24.59 -18.95
N VAL A 76 4.63 24.46 -20.02
CA VAL A 76 3.19 24.78 -20.00
C VAL A 76 2.43 23.53 -19.56
N PHE A 77 1.44 23.69 -18.68
CA PHE A 77 0.63 22.58 -18.17
C PHE A 77 1.43 21.41 -17.56
N GLY A 78 2.61 21.70 -17.04
CA GLY A 78 3.39 20.70 -16.31
C GLY A 78 2.78 20.34 -14.96
N PRO A 79 3.25 19.26 -14.34
CA PRO A 79 2.77 18.86 -13.02
C PRO A 79 3.00 19.95 -11.99
N LYS A 80 2.00 20.19 -11.13
CA LYS A 80 2.05 21.05 -9.95
C LYS A 80 1.90 20.21 -8.69
N PRO A 81 2.49 20.60 -7.57
CA PRO A 81 2.27 19.94 -6.30
C PRO A 81 0.77 19.85 -6.00
N ARG A 82 0.31 18.68 -5.60
CA ARG A 82 -1.08 18.47 -5.23
C ARG A 82 -1.22 17.34 -4.24
N ASP A 83 -2.25 17.39 -3.42
CA ASP A 83 -2.63 16.30 -2.55
C ASP A 83 -3.39 15.23 -3.33
N TYR A 84 -3.01 13.98 -3.08
CA TYR A 84 -3.72 12.81 -3.61
C TYR A 84 -4.64 12.16 -2.58
N TRP A 85 -4.53 12.64 -1.34
CA TRP A 85 -5.25 12.09 -0.21
C TRP A 85 -6.77 12.25 -0.36
N PHE A 86 -7.52 11.20 0.01
CA PHE A 86 -8.96 11.26 0.19
C PHE A 86 -9.40 10.30 1.31
N LYS A 87 -10.59 10.54 1.85
CA LYS A 87 -11.14 9.81 3.00
C LYS A 87 -12.26 8.88 2.56
N LEU A 88 -12.30 7.69 3.13
CA LEU A 88 -13.43 6.75 3.04
C LEU A 88 -14.12 6.60 4.40
N ASN A 89 -15.40 6.31 4.39
CA ASN A 89 -16.19 6.06 5.58
C ASN A 89 -15.69 4.80 6.31
N LYS A 90 -15.77 4.80 7.64
CA LYS A 90 -15.32 3.68 8.47
C LYS A 90 -16.03 2.36 8.11
N LYS A 91 -17.36 2.40 7.89
CA LYS A 91 -18.17 1.24 7.49
C LYS A 91 -17.73 0.64 6.16
N VAL A 92 -17.36 1.48 5.16
CA VAL A 92 -16.85 1.05 3.86
C VAL A 92 -15.51 0.33 4.03
N LYS A 93 -14.60 0.86 4.83
CA LYS A 93 -13.31 0.22 5.13
C LYS A 93 -13.46 -1.12 5.87
N ALA A 94 -14.41 -1.21 6.79
CA ALA A 94 -14.70 -2.47 7.49
C ALA A 94 -15.23 -3.52 6.52
N LEU A 95 -16.17 -3.14 5.64
CA LEU A 95 -16.70 -4.03 4.60
C LEU A 95 -15.60 -4.49 3.62
N ALA A 96 -14.70 -3.59 3.22
CA ALA A 96 -13.56 -3.93 2.35
C ALA A 96 -12.66 -5.01 2.99
N ARG A 97 -12.33 -4.84 4.28
CA ARG A 97 -11.50 -5.82 5.01
C ARG A 97 -12.20 -7.17 5.16
N ARG A 98 -13.49 -7.19 5.51
CA ARG A 98 -14.27 -8.43 5.55
C ARG A 98 -14.32 -9.12 4.18
N SER A 99 -14.59 -8.38 3.11
CA SER A 99 -14.60 -8.91 1.74
C SER A 99 -13.24 -9.52 1.33
N ALA A 100 -12.13 -8.86 1.67
CA ALA A 100 -10.80 -9.39 1.40
C ALA A 100 -10.48 -10.66 2.21
N LEU A 101 -10.91 -10.73 3.47
CA LEU A 101 -10.76 -11.93 4.31
C LEU A 101 -11.64 -13.08 3.81
N SER A 102 -12.87 -12.81 3.35
CA SER A 102 -13.74 -13.82 2.73
C SER A 102 -13.11 -14.41 1.47
N TYR A 103 -12.49 -13.62 0.59
CA TYR A 103 -11.74 -14.14 -0.54
C TYR A 103 -10.60 -15.07 -0.12
N LYS A 104 -9.87 -14.72 0.95
CA LYS A 104 -8.80 -15.59 1.46
C LYS A 104 -9.33 -16.90 2.06
N ALA A 105 -10.48 -16.85 2.72
CA ALA A 105 -11.15 -18.05 3.24
C ALA A 105 -11.63 -18.95 2.10
N GLN A 106 -12.29 -18.41 1.07
CA GLN A 106 -12.74 -19.17 -0.11
C GLN A 106 -11.57 -19.82 -0.86
N ALA A 107 -10.43 -19.12 -0.96
CA ALA A 107 -9.22 -19.64 -1.58
C ALA A 107 -8.45 -20.65 -0.70
N ASN A 108 -8.91 -20.97 0.51
CA ASN A 108 -8.19 -21.79 1.50
C ASN A 108 -6.75 -21.26 1.76
N ALA A 109 -6.57 -19.96 1.74
CA ALA A 109 -5.29 -19.30 1.90
C ALA A 109 -5.04 -18.77 3.32
N ILE A 110 -5.80 -19.26 4.30
CA ILE A 110 -5.66 -18.91 5.73
C ILE A 110 -5.10 -20.13 6.47
N VAL A 111 -4.02 -19.90 7.20
CA VAL A 111 -3.41 -20.90 8.09
C VAL A 111 -3.49 -20.35 9.51
N VAL A 112 -4.13 -21.10 10.40
CA VAL A 112 -4.21 -20.73 11.81
C VAL A 112 -3.10 -21.46 12.56
N VAL A 113 -2.36 -20.71 13.40
CA VAL A 113 -1.28 -21.22 14.23
C VAL A 113 -1.51 -20.85 15.69
N GLU A 114 -0.94 -21.63 16.59
CA GLU A 114 -0.89 -21.27 18.00
C GLU A 114 -0.07 -20.00 18.21
N ASP A 115 -0.32 -19.28 19.29
CA ASP A 115 0.46 -18.07 19.59
C ASP A 115 1.92 -18.43 19.89
N PHE A 116 2.84 -17.71 19.29
CA PHE A 116 4.27 -17.92 19.42
C PHE A 116 5.01 -16.62 19.65
N SER A 117 6.17 -16.73 20.27
CA SER A 117 7.11 -15.63 20.45
C SER A 117 8.54 -16.13 20.26
N PHE A 118 9.42 -15.25 19.80
CA PHE A 118 10.85 -15.54 19.71
C PHE A 118 11.60 -14.86 20.85
N GLU A 119 12.46 -15.60 21.53
CA GLU A 119 13.31 -15.05 22.62
C GLU A 119 14.29 -14.00 22.08
N ALA A 120 14.86 -14.25 20.88
CA ALA A 120 15.76 -13.34 20.20
C ALA A 120 15.36 -13.14 18.73
N PRO A 121 15.65 -11.97 18.14
CA PRO A 121 15.34 -11.72 16.72
C PRO A 121 16.32 -12.50 15.82
N LYS A 122 15.86 -13.63 15.28
CA LYS A 122 16.64 -14.48 14.35
C LYS A 122 15.82 -14.79 13.11
N THR A 123 16.34 -14.44 11.92
CA THR A 123 15.71 -14.73 10.63
C THR A 123 15.61 -16.23 10.36
N LYS A 124 16.58 -17.02 10.85
CA LYS A 124 16.62 -18.46 10.67
C LYS A 124 15.41 -19.17 11.31
N ASP A 125 15.00 -18.73 12.50
CA ASP A 125 13.86 -19.33 13.21
C ASP A 125 12.55 -19.03 12.47
N PHE A 126 12.40 -17.82 11.94
CA PHE A 126 11.26 -17.46 11.10
C PHE A 126 11.22 -18.26 9.79
N VAL A 127 12.35 -18.44 9.11
CA VAL A 127 12.44 -19.26 7.90
C VAL A 127 12.08 -20.71 8.19
N SER A 128 12.54 -21.25 9.31
CA SER A 128 12.20 -22.62 9.74
C SER A 128 10.71 -22.80 9.97
N MET A 129 10.05 -21.80 10.60
CA MET A 129 8.59 -21.80 10.79
C MET A 129 7.85 -21.81 9.45
N VAL A 130 8.22 -20.94 8.51
CA VAL A 130 7.57 -20.84 7.20
C VAL A 130 7.79 -22.11 6.36
N ASN A 131 8.97 -22.73 6.45
CA ASN A 131 9.27 -24.01 5.79
C ASN A 131 8.43 -25.15 6.39
N ASN A 132 8.29 -25.23 7.71
CA ASN A 132 7.47 -26.23 8.39
C ASN A 132 5.99 -26.13 7.98
N LEU A 133 5.50 -24.92 7.70
CA LEU A 133 4.15 -24.66 7.19
C LEU A 133 4.03 -24.91 5.67
N LYS A 134 5.13 -25.24 4.96
CA LYS A 134 5.19 -25.47 3.51
C LYS A 134 4.68 -24.29 2.66
N ILE A 135 4.97 -23.07 3.10
CA ILE A 135 4.55 -21.81 2.44
C ILE A 135 5.71 -20.90 2.07
N ALA A 136 6.93 -21.42 2.01
CA ALA A 136 8.16 -20.65 1.77
C ALA A 136 8.18 -19.90 0.43
N ASP A 137 7.56 -20.46 -0.61
CA ASP A 137 7.53 -19.86 -1.95
C ASP A 137 6.46 -18.78 -2.12
N LYS A 138 5.54 -18.66 -1.16
CA LYS A 138 4.41 -17.73 -1.19
C LYS A 138 4.72 -16.43 -0.46
N LYS A 139 3.99 -15.37 -0.80
CA LYS A 139 3.98 -14.15 0.00
C LYS A 139 3.16 -14.39 1.26
N VAL A 140 3.80 -14.33 2.40
CA VAL A 140 3.19 -14.62 3.70
C VAL A 140 2.93 -13.32 4.47
N LEU A 141 1.72 -13.18 5.01
CA LEU A 141 1.39 -12.15 5.99
C LEU A 141 1.08 -12.84 7.32
N VAL A 142 1.95 -12.64 8.31
CA VAL A 142 1.72 -13.13 9.67
C VAL A 142 0.95 -12.06 10.44
N VAL A 143 -0.17 -12.44 11.04
CA VAL A 143 -1.01 -11.55 11.85
C VAL A 143 -0.87 -11.93 13.33
N LEU A 144 -0.41 -10.98 14.12
CA LEU A 144 -0.21 -11.12 15.57
C LEU A 144 -1.29 -10.34 16.34
N PRO A 145 -1.66 -10.77 17.56
CA PRO A 145 -2.62 -10.02 18.38
C PRO A 145 -2.05 -8.68 18.82
N GLU A 146 -0.77 -8.67 19.22
CA GLU A 146 -0.04 -7.50 19.70
C GLU A 146 1.32 -7.35 19.01
N ALA A 147 1.96 -6.20 19.23
CA ALA A 147 3.26 -5.91 18.66
C ALA A 147 4.36 -6.78 19.28
N ASN A 148 4.95 -7.67 18.50
CA ASN A 148 6.12 -8.44 18.90
C ASN A 148 7.35 -8.01 18.10
N LYS A 149 8.25 -7.27 18.75
CA LYS A 149 9.47 -6.72 18.15
C LYS A 149 10.39 -7.82 17.60
N ASN A 150 10.53 -8.93 18.31
CA ASN A 150 11.43 -10.01 17.92
C ASN A 150 10.92 -10.72 16.65
N VAL A 151 9.62 -11.00 16.58
CA VAL A 151 9.00 -11.60 15.38
C VAL A 151 9.10 -10.67 14.18
N TYR A 152 8.81 -9.38 14.36
CA TYR A 152 8.91 -8.37 13.31
C TYR A 152 10.33 -8.26 12.75
N LEU A 153 11.35 -8.15 13.61
CA LEU A 153 12.75 -8.06 13.20
C LEU A 153 13.24 -9.35 12.50
N SER A 154 12.75 -10.51 12.92
CA SER A 154 13.06 -11.80 12.31
C SER A 154 12.49 -11.94 10.89
N ALA A 155 11.33 -11.37 10.63
CA ALA A 155 10.66 -11.44 9.34
C ALA A 155 11.10 -10.34 8.35
N ARG A 156 11.45 -9.15 8.83
CA ARG A 156 11.65 -7.93 8.03
C ARG A 156 12.64 -8.08 6.86
N ASN A 157 13.69 -8.88 7.03
CA ASN A 157 14.71 -9.08 5.98
C ASN A 157 14.26 -10.04 4.86
N ILE A 158 13.13 -10.72 5.01
CA ILE A 158 12.65 -11.71 4.06
C ILE A 158 11.69 -11.05 3.09
N LYS A 159 12.03 -11.03 1.78
CA LYS A 159 11.27 -10.29 0.74
C LYS A 159 9.78 -10.65 0.63
N ARG A 160 9.41 -11.89 0.97
CA ARG A 160 8.04 -12.41 0.83
C ARG A 160 7.31 -12.56 2.15
N ALA A 161 7.89 -12.08 3.26
CA ALA A 161 7.30 -12.15 4.57
C ALA A 161 6.97 -10.76 5.11
N ASN A 162 5.75 -10.59 5.59
CA ASN A 162 5.30 -9.40 6.29
C ASN A 162 4.65 -9.80 7.61
N VAL A 163 4.76 -8.93 8.59
CA VAL A 163 4.11 -9.09 9.91
C VAL A 163 3.23 -7.88 10.16
N ALA A 164 1.99 -8.12 10.54
CA ALA A 164 1.04 -7.08 10.90
C ALA A 164 0.39 -7.42 12.25
N ILE A 165 -0.10 -6.39 12.93
CA ILE A 165 -0.93 -6.53 14.13
C ILE A 165 -2.39 -6.58 13.68
N ALA A 166 -3.23 -7.35 14.37
CA ALA A 166 -4.65 -7.47 14.04
C ALA A 166 -5.36 -6.10 13.94
N SER A 167 -5.01 -5.15 14.81
CA SER A 167 -5.56 -3.79 14.79
C SER A 167 -5.11 -2.95 13.58
N ALA A 168 -3.92 -3.21 13.03
CA ALA A 168 -3.34 -2.52 11.88
C ALA A 168 -3.61 -3.23 10.54
N LEU A 169 -4.37 -4.33 10.56
CA LEU A 169 -4.68 -5.10 9.37
C LEU A 169 -5.45 -4.25 8.36
N ASN A 170 -4.96 -4.17 7.13
CA ASN A 170 -5.58 -3.41 6.05
C ASN A 170 -5.86 -4.29 4.82
N THR A 171 -6.82 -3.87 4.00
CA THR A 171 -7.27 -4.60 2.82
C THR A 171 -6.12 -4.86 1.82
N TYR A 172 -5.23 -3.88 1.63
CA TYR A 172 -4.09 -4.02 0.71
C TYR A 172 -3.12 -5.12 1.15
N SER A 173 -2.75 -5.16 2.43
CA SER A 173 -1.85 -6.20 2.96
C SER A 173 -2.44 -7.60 2.84
N VAL A 174 -3.75 -7.74 3.14
CA VAL A 174 -4.47 -9.01 3.01
C VAL A 174 -4.46 -9.50 1.56
N LEU A 175 -4.77 -8.63 0.60
CA LEU A 175 -4.80 -9.02 -0.82
C LEU A 175 -3.41 -9.29 -1.40
N ASN A 176 -2.41 -8.50 -1.00
CA ASN A 176 -1.03 -8.65 -1.50
C ASN A 176 -0.33 -9.93 -1.01
N ALA A 177 -0.78 -10.51 0.10
CA ALA A 177 -0.28 -11.78 0.59
C ALA A 177 -0.94 -12.94 -0.16
N ASP A 178 -0.18 -13.98 -0.49
CA ASP A 178 -0.74 -15.23 -1.03
C ASP A 178 -1.36 -16.05 0.09
N THR A 179 -0.71 -16.10 1.26
CA THR A 179 -1.18 -16.84 2.43
C THR A 179 -1.18 -15.95 3.67
N LEU A 180 -2.28 -16.01 4.42
CA LEU A 180 -2.40 -15.39 5.74
C LEU A 180 -2.09 -16.43 6.81
N VAL A 181 -1.13 -16.13 7.66
CA VAL A 181 -0.85 -16.91 8.87
C VAL A 181 -1.38 -16.11 10.06
N VAL A 182 -2.41 -16.61 10.71
CA VAL A 182 -3.11 -15.90 11.79
C VAL A 182 -2.96 -16.69 13.08
N THR A 183 -2.55 -16.04 14.15
CA THR A 183 -2.50 -16.68 15.47
C THR A 183 -3.90 -16.78 16.09
N GLU A 184 -4.13 -17.75 16.99
CA GLU A 184 -5.46 -17.97 17.59
C GLU A 184 -6.00 -16.70 18.30
N ASN A 185 -5.17 -15.99 19.06
CA ASN A 185 -5.59 -14.76 19.70
C ASN A 185 -5.80 -13.59 18.74
N SER A 186 -5.11 -13.60 17.57
CA SER A 186 -5.36 -12.62 16.51
C SER A 186 -6.74 -12.79 15.87
N LEU A 187 -7.25 -14.02 15.75
CA LEU A 187 -8.64 -14.25 15.27
C LEU A 187 -9.65 -13.56 16.18
N LYS A 188 -9.52 -13.75 17.50
CA LYS A 188 -10.40 -13.09 18.48
C LYS A 188 -10.30 -11.56 18.37
N ALA A 189 -9.09 -11.02 18.18
CA ALA A 189 -8.89 -9.59 17.99
C ALA A 189 -9.53 -9.07 16.69
N ILE A 190 -9.42 -9.82 15.59
CA ILE A 190 -10.09 -9.50 14.32
C ILE A 190 -11.61 -9.52 14.47
N ASP A 191 -12.14 -10.51 15.16
CA ASP A 191 -13.57 -10.62 15.45
C ASP A 191 -14.08 -9.39 16.20
N ASN A 192 -13.40 -8.96 17.24
CA ASN A 192 -13.77 -7.77 18.03
C ASN A 192 -13.69 -6.45 17.23
N ILE A 193 -12.78 -6.36 16.25
CA ILE A 193 -12.58 -5.13 15.45
C ILE A 193 -13.56 -5.03 14.29
N LEU A 194 -13.97 -6.17 13.72
CA LEU A 194 -14.77 -6.23 12.50
C LEU A 194 -16.23 -6.67 12.72
N SER A 195 -16.59 -7.04 13.93
CA SER A 195 -17.99 -7.32 14.33
C SER A 195 -18.92 -6.15 14.09
#